data_d9d5ae743dee92d4434503adade2f39b
#
_entry.id   d9d5ae743dee92d4434503adade2f39b
#
_cell.length_a   1.000
_cell.length_b   1.000
_cell.length_c   1.000
_cell.angle_alpha   90.00
_cell.angle_beta   90.00
_cell.angle_gamma   90.00
#
_symmetry.space_group_name_H-M   'P 1'
#
loop_
_entity.id
_entity.type
_entity.pdbx_description
1 polymer ?
#
loop_
_entity_poly.entity_id
_entity_poly.type
_entity_poly.pdbx_seq_one_letter_code
_entity_poly.pdbx_strand_id
1 'polypeptide(L)'
;MRTNQPLQFYNEPLPGVDESELHGKLIVIEGPDAVGRTTQVGKLRQWLEQEGHAVLDTGMGRGALAGKGIKQAKEGNTLGAITMTLYYTTDFADRLENEIIPALRAGFIVLTDRYVFSIIARAIARGEDRRWIEQVLGFGLVPHATYYLRAEVKDLVSRVVLGRGAFDYWESGMDIPFGSNMFDSFVRYQTRVIRALDVMAKKYGFVTIDAGRAPDVIFRDLQGHIRGLELRKVREFPRINGANGAKRPKGKTR
;
A
#
# COMPACT_ATOMS: atom_id res chain seq x y z
N MET A 1 5.77 -14.20 -9.29
CA MET A 1 6.47 -13.56 -8.17
C MET A 1 7.90 -13.25 -8.57
N ARG A 2 8.37 -12.03 -8.39
CA ARG A 2 9.76 -11.60 -8.68
C ARG A 2 10.58 -11.68 -7.39
N THR A 3 10.84 -12.87 -6.88
CA THR A 3 11.36 -13.09 -5.53
C THR A 3 12.76 -12.53 -5.28
N ASN A 4 13.63 -12.44 -6.30
CA ASN A 4 15.04 -12.03 -6.15
C ASN A 4 15.51 -11.00 -7.18
N GLN A 5 14.60 -10.38 -7.95
CA GLN A 5 15.00 -9.33 -8.86
C GLN A 5 15.16 -8.00 -8.11
N PRO A 6 16.11 -7.14 -8.52
CA PRO A 6 16.18 -5.78 -8.00
C PRO A 6 14.86 -5.05 -8.28
N LEU A 7 14.50 -4.12 -7.41
CA LEU A 7 13.37 -3.23 -7.65
C LEU A 7 13.62 -2.41 -8.91
N GLN A 8 12.59 -2.17 -9.68
CA GLN A 8 12.62 -1.36 -10.89
C GLN A 8 11.42 -0.43 -10.90
N PHE A 9 11.52 0.70 -11.54
CA PHE A 9 10.38 1.56 -11.81
C PHE A 9 9.52 0.99 -12.94
N TYR A 10 8.23 1.36 -12.98
CA TYR A 10 7.36 0.96 -14.12
C TYR A 10 7.80 1.62 -15.43
N ASN A 11 8.22 2.90 -15.36
CA ASN A 11 8.75 3.66 -16.48
C ASN A 11 10.11 4.25 -16.07
N GLU A 12 10.25 5.58 -16.17
CA GLU A 12 11.48 6.30 -15.83
C GLU A 12 11.72 6.32 -14.31
N PRO A 13 12.95 6.08 -13.87
CA PRO A 13 13.31 6.20 -12.46
C PRO A 13 13.21 7.66 -11.98
N LEU A 14 12.93 7.82 -10.68
CA LEU A 14 12.97 9.14 -10.06
C LEU A 14 14.40 9.69 -10.07
N PRO A 15 14.60 11.01 -10.34
CA PRO A 15 15.93 11.63 -10.29
C PRO A 15 16.63 11.38 -8.95
N GLY A 16 17.88 10.94 -9.00
CA GLY A 16 18.70 10.69 -7.80
C GLY A 16 18.38 9.39 -7.06
N VAL A 17 17.59 8.49 -7.65
CA VAL A 17 17.33 7.17 -7.09
C VAL A 17 18.08 6.11 -7.90
N ASP A 18 19.04 5.45 -7.25
CA ASP A 18 19.70 4.24 -7.79
C ASP A 18 18.95 3.01 -7.29
N GLU A 19 18.37 2.25 -8.21
CA GLU A 19 17.62 1.02 -7.91
C GLU A 19 18.48 -0.03 -7.20
N SER A 20 19.80 -0.03 -7.44
CA SER A 20 20.74 -0.95 -6.81
C SER A 20 20.89 -0.74 -5.30
N GLU A 21 20.54 0.44 -4.79
CA GLU A 21 20.55 0.76 -3.37
C GLU A 21 19.29 0.28 -2.62
N LEU A 22 18.25 -0.16 -3.35
CA LEU A 22 16.98 -0.56 -2.78
C LEU A 22 17.03 -2.02 -2.30
N HIS A 23 17.56 -2.22 -1.10
CA HIS A 23 17.82 -3.56 -0.53
C HIS A 23 16.60 -4.18 0.17
N GLY A 24 15.58 -3.40 0.47
CA GLY A 24 14.35 -3.82 1.14
C GLY A 24 13.41 -4.61 0.23
N LYS A 25 12.25 -4.95 0.76
CA LYS A 25 11.18 -5.63 0.01
C LYS A 25 9.91 -4.80 0.01
N LEU A 26 9.34 -4.57 -1.16
CA LEU A 26 8.06 -3.87 -1.33
C LEU A 26 6.95 -4.91 -1.53
N ILE A 27 6.01 -4.97 -0.59
CA ILE A 27 4.87 -5.87 -0.57
C ILE A 27 3.59 -5.03 -0.54
N VAL A 28 2.71 -5.31 -1.48
CA VAL A 28 1.47 -4.57 -1.67
C VAL A 28 0.26 -5.44 -1.32
N ILE A 29 -0.66 -4.89 -0.52
CA ILE A 29 -1.96 -5.50 -0.25
C ILE A 29 -3.03 -4.65 -0.95
N GLU A 30 -3.62 -5.20 -2.00
CA GLU A 30 -4.63 -4.58 -2.83
C GLU A 30 -6.03 -5.16 -2.60
N GLY A 31 -7.04 -4.43 -3.00
CA GLY A 31 -8.42 -4.90 -2.95
C GLY A 31 -9.46 -3.79 -2.88
N PRO A 32 -10.76 -4.11 -3.05
CA PRO A 32 -11.86 -3.15 -2.98
C PRO A 32 -12.05 -2.60 -1.56
N ASP A 33 -12.95 -1.63 -1.41
CA ASP A 33 -13.28 -1.09 -0.10
C ASP A 33 -13.98 -2.16 0.78
N ALA A 34 -13.79 -2.07 2.09
CA ALA A 34 -14.34 -3.01 3.09
C ALA A 34 -13.86 -4.47 2.97
N VAL A 35 -12.86 -4.79 2.14
CA VAL A 35 -12.38 -6.19 1.97
C VAL A 35 -11.54 -6.70 3.15
N GLY A 36 -11.09 -5.83 4.06
CA GLY A 36 -10.32 -6.19 5.25
C GLY A 36 -8.79 -6.06 5.12
N ARG A 37 -8.29 -5.26 4.15
CA ARG A 37 -6.85 -5.03 3.94
C ARG A 37 -6.15 -4.54 5.20
N THR A 38 -6.65 -3.50 5.84
CA THR A 38 -6.02 -2.89 7.04
C THR A 38 -5.85 -3.91 8.17
N THR A 39 -6.82 -4.80 8.36
CA THR A 39 -6.72 -5.91 9.32
C THR A 39 -5.57 -6.85 8.95
N GLN A 40 -5.44 -7.21 7.67
CA GLN A 40 -4.39 -8.13 7.21
C GLN A 40 -3.02 -7.47 7.28
N VAL A 41 -2.88 -6.20 6.88
CA VAL A 41 -1.63 -5.45 6.99
C VAL A 41 -1.17 -5.34 8.44
N GLY A 42 -2.08 -5.04 9.39
CA GLY A 42 -1.75 -4.99 10.81
C GLY A 42 -1.25 -6.33 11.35
N LYS A 43 -1.92 -7.45 10.99
CA LYS A 43 -1.48 -8.81 11.37
C LYS A 43 -0.14 -9.18 10.74
N LEU A 44 0.05 -8.86 9.46
CA LEU A 44 1.31 -9.13 8.74
C LEU A 44 2.46 -8.33 9.34
N ARG A 45 2.26 -7.06 9.64
CA ARG A 45 3.26 -6.21 10.30
C ARG A 45 3.69 -6.83 11.62
N GLN A 46 2.74 -7.12 12.52
CA GLN A 46 3.04 -7.69 13.82
C GLN A 46 3.81 -9.01 13.71
N TRP A 47 3.39 -9.89 12.80
CA TRP A 47 4.06 -11.16 12.57
C TRP A 47 5.49 -10.97 12.04
N LEU A 48 5.71 -10.10 11.04
CA LEU A 48 7.03 -9.86 10.47
C LEU A 48 7.99 -9.23 11.50
N GLU A 49 7.49 -8.31 12.34
CA GLU A 49 8.27 -7.73 13.45
C GLU A 49 8.66 -8.81 14.48
N GLN A 50 7.76 -9.74 14.80
CA GLN A 50 8.05 -10.90 15.68
C GLN A 50 9.09 -11.87 15.06
N GLU A 51 9.12 -12.01 13.74
CA GLU A 51 10.13 -12.80 13.02
C GLU A 51 11.49 -12.05 12.90
N GLY A 52 11.61 -10.84 13.44
CA GLY A 52 12.84 -10.04 13.47
C GLY A 52 13.08 -9.19 12.22
N HIS A 53 12.04 -8.82 11.48
CA HIS A 53 12.16 -7.91 10.34
C HIS A 53 11.83 -6.47 10.75
N ALA A 54 12.54 -5.49 10.18
CA ALA A 54 12.12 -4.09 10.23
C ALA A 54 11.00 -3.87 9.21
N VAL A 55 9.87 -3.31 9.63
CA VAL A 55 8.69 -3.14 8.80
C VAL A 55 8.24 -1.68 8.78
N LEU A 56 8.02 -1.13 7.59
CA LEU A 56 7.28 0.11 7.38
C LEU A 56 5.86 -0.26 6.92
N ASP A 57 4.84 0.18 7.68
CA ASP A 57 3.43 0.14 7.28
C ASP A 57 3.02 1.51 6.76
N THR A 58 2.69 1.59 5.49
CA THR A 58 2.18 2.81 4.85
C THR A 58 0.95 2.50 4.00
N GLY A 59 0.30 3.50 3.43
CA GLY A 59 -0.90 3.28 2.62
C GLY A 59 -1.47 4.55 2.02
N MET A 60 -2.35 4.38 1.04
CA MET A 60 -2.96 5.46 0.29
C MET A 60 -3.71 6.46 1.21
N GLY A 61 -3.43 7.74 1.06
CA GLY A 61 -4.01 8.83 1.86
C GLY A 61 -3.34 9.04 3.22
N ARG A 62 -2.17 8.43 3.47
CA ARG A 62 -1.42 8.56 4.72
C ARG A 62 -0.17 9.46 4.60
N GLY A 63 0.12 10.00 3.42
CA GLY A 63 1.25 10.90 3.20
C GLY A 63 1.17 12.17 4.05
N ALA A 64 2.32 12.66 4.50
CA ALA A 64 2.40 13.81 5.41
C ALA A 64 1.90 15.10 4.76
N LEU A 65 2.14 15.29 3.47
CA LEU A 65 1.77 16.49 2.73
C LEU A 65 0.30 16.46 2.27
N ALA A 66 -0.08 15.44 1.52
CA ALA A 66 -1.39 15.40 0.86
C ALA A 66 -2.51 14.78 1.71
N GLY A 67 -2.19 13.93 2.68
CA GLY A 67 -3.18 13.16 3.43
C GLY A 67 -4.22 14.02 4.17
N LYS A 68 -3.78 15.12 4.80
CA LYS A 68 -4.70 16.07 5.46
C LYS A 68 -5.61 16.78 4.46
N GLY A 69 -5.04 17.24 3.34
CA GLY A 69 -5.78 17.90 2.26
C GLY A 69 -6.82 16.97 1.61
N ILE A 70 -6.45 15.71 1.37
CA ILE A 70 -7.38 14.68 0.87
C ILE A 70 -8.56 14.51 1.84
N LYS A 71 -8.29 14.42 3.14
CA LYS A 71 -9.34 14.26 4.16
C LYS A 71 -10.30 15.45 4.14
N GLN A 72 -9.79 16.68 4.19
CA GLN A 72 -10.59 17.90 4.15
C GLN A 72 -11.42 18.03 2.87
N ALA A 73 -10.81 17.74 1.73
CA ALA A 73 -11.49 17.80 0.43
C ALA A 73 -12.58 16.74 0.30
N LYS A 74 -12.39 15.56 0.89
CA LYS A 74 -13.40 14.51 0.97
C LYS A 74 -14.59 14.90 1.86
N GLU A 75 -14.34 15.54 3.00
CA GLU A 75 -15.38 16.02 3.91
C GLU A 75 -16.28 17.08 3.23
N GLY A 76 -15.70 17.94 2.38
CA GLY A 76 -16.43 18.96 1.62
C GLY A 76 -17.13 18.45 0.37
N ASN A 77 -16.89 17.23 -0.08
CA ASN A 77 -17.40 16.66 -1.35
C ASN A 77 -17.13 17.57 -2.56
N THR A 78 -15.98 18.26 -2.59
CA THR A 78 -15.68 19.32 -3.54
C THR A 78 -14.79 18.90 -4.70
N LEU A 79 -14.27 17.67 -4.70
CA LEU A 79 -13.31 17.22 -5.71
C LEU A 79 -14.01 16.58 -6.91
N GLY A 80 -13.66 17.03 -8.12
CA GLY A 80 -13.92 16.28 -9.34
C GLY A 80 -12.98 15.05 -9.47
N ALA A 81 -13.31 14.14 -10.36
CA ALA A 81 -12.60 12.87 -10.54
C ALA A 81 -11.10 13.06 -10.78
N ILE A 82 -10.71 13.90 -11.74
CA ILE A 82 -9.30 14.16 -12.07
C ILE A 82 -8.55 14.76 -10.87
N THR A 83 -9.13 15.76 -10.19
CA THR A 83 -8.51 16.38 -9.02
C THR A 83 -8.29 15.35 -7.90
N MET A 84 -9.27 14.48 -7.64
CA MET A 84 -9.13 13.39 -6.68
C MET A 84 -8.00 12.44 -7.06
N THR A 85 -7.92 12.05 -8.31
CA THR A 85 -6.87 11.16 -8.84
C THR A 85 -5.49 11.81 -8.68
N LEU A 86 -5.34 13.10 -9.01
CA LEU A 86 -4.08 13.83 -8.83
C LEU A 86 -3.71 14.02 -7.36
N TYR A 87 -4.68 14.25 -6.48
CA TYR A 87 -4.42 14.29 -5.03
C TYR A 87 -3.85 12.96 -4.49
N TYR A 88 -4.45 11.83 -4.89
CA TYR A 88 -3.91 10.52 -4.52
C TYR A 88 -2.56 10.23 -5.18
N THR A 89 -2.32 10.75 -6.39
CA THR A 89 -1.01 10.65 -7.04
C THR A 89 0.04 11.47 -6.30
N THR A 90 -0.30 12.67 -5.84
CA THR A 90 0.58 13.51 -5.00
C THR A 90 0.89 12.85 -3.66
N ASP A 91 -0.14 12.27 -2.98
CA ASP A 91 0.06 11.47 -1.76
C ASP A 91 1.00 10.28 -2.01
N PHE A 92 0.84 9.63 -3.16
CA PHE A 92 1.69 8.52 -3.52
C PHE A 92 3.14 8.96 -3.78
N ALA A 93 3.35 10.08 -4.49
CA ALA A 93 4.67 10.65 -4.75
C ALA A 93 5.37 11.01 -3.43
N ASP A 94 4.69 11.73 -2.53
CA ASP A 94 5.20 12.08 -1.21
C ASP A 94 5.65 10.85 -0.41
N ARG A 95 4.80 9.83 -0.33
CA ARG A 95 5.15 8.58 0.37
C ARG A 95 6.27 7.80 -0.32
N LEU A 96 6.32 7.81 -1.64
CA LEU A 96 7.37 7.12 -2.37
C LEU A 96 8.74 7.73 -2.07
N GLU A 97 8.84 9.06 -2.13
CA GLU A 97 10.09 9.81 -1.92
C GLU A 97 10.53 9.83 -0.46
N ASN A 98 9.60 10.07 0.46
CA ASN A 98 9.91 10.38 1.86
C ASN A 98 9.74 9.20 2.83
N GLU A 99 9.06 8.12 2.43
CA GLU A 99 8.85 6.94 3.28
C GLU A 99 9.36 5.65 2.62
N ILE A 100 8.87 5.31 1.41
CA ILE A 100 9.07 4.00 0.80
C ILE A 100 10.53 3.82 0.36
N ILE A 101 11.07 4.75 -0.43
CA ILE A 101 12.47 4.67 -0.93
C ILE A 101 13.47 4.69 0.24
N PRO A 102 13.39 5.61 1.22
CA PRO A 102 14.28 5.58 2.39
C PRO A 102 14.22 4.27 3.17
N ALA A 103 13.03 3.71 3.39
CA ALA A 103 12.86 2.43 4.07
C ALA A 103 13.46 1.25 3.26
N LEU A 104 13.28 1.25 1.94
CA LEU A 104 13.85 0.23 1.06
C LEU A 104 15.38 0.32 1.03
N ARG A 105 15.97 1.53 1.01
CA ARG A 105 17.43 1.74 1.15
C ARG A 105 17.94 1.19 2.49
N ALA A 106 17.19 1.39 3.56
CA ALA A 106 17.53 0.85 4.88
C ALA A 106 17.31 -0.67 5.02
N GLY A 107 16.80 -1.34 3.98
CA GLY A 107 16.56 -2.78 3.98
C GLY A 107 15.26 -3.23 4.66
N PHE A 108 14.32 -2.32 4.91
CA PHE A 108 13.03 -2.63 5.52
C PHE A 108 12.12 -3.41 4.58
N ILE A 109 11.20 -4.15 5.17
CA ILE A 109 10.01 -4.64 4.47
C ILE A 109 8.98 -3.51 4.48
N VAL A 110 8.61 -3.02 3.30
CA VAL A 110 7.54 -2.03 3.13
C VAL A 110 6.25 -2.77 2.84
N LEU A 111 5.29 -2.71 3.78
CA LEU A 111 3.91 -3.14 3.58
C LEU A 111 3.06 -1.94 3.22
N THR A 112 2.38 -1.97 2.08
CA THR A 112 1.49 -0.88 1.71
C THR A 112 0.04 -1.35 1.57
N ASP A 113 -0.88 -0.70 2.33
CA ASP A 113 -2.33 -0.83 2.17
C ASP A 113 -2.76 0.06 1.01
N ARG A 114 -2.95 -0.51 -0.17
CA ARG A 114 -3.14 0.12 -1.48
C ARG A 114 -1.85 0.71 -2.06
N TYR A 115 -1.77 0.65 -3.35
CA TYR A 115 -0.65 1.16 -4.16
C TYR A 115 -1.19 1.86 -5.42
N VAL A 116 -0.35 2.04 -6.43
CA VAL A 116 -0.74 2.63 -7.72
C VAL A 116 -1.98 1.96 -8.33
N PHE A 117 -2.16 0.68 -8.11
CA PHE A 117 -3.27 -0.09 -8.69
C PHE A 117 -4.64 0.33 -8.15
N SER A 118 -4.75 0.67 -6.87
CA SER A 118 -5.98 1.25 -6.32
C SER A 118 -6.29 2.62 -6.91
N ILE A 119 -5.27 3.46 -7.18
CA ILE A 119 -5.46 4.76 -7.83
C ILE A 119 -5.96 4.53 -9.26
N ILE A 120 -5.29 3.67 -10.02
CA ILE A 120 -5.68 3.30 -11.40
C ILE A 120 -7.09 2.72 -11.45
N ALA A 121 -7.42 1.77 -10.56
CA ALA A 121 -8.75 1.14 -10.55
C ALA A 121 -9.87 2.15 -10.27
N ARG A 122 -9.64 3.08 -9.35
CA ARG A 122 -10.61 4.14 -9.01
C ARG A 122 -10.76 5.18 -10.11
N ALA A 123 -9.66 5.54 -10.78
CA ALA A 123 -9.67 6.44 -11.94
C ALA A 123 -10.48 5.82 -13.09
N ILE A 124 -10.19 4.56 -13.45
CA ILE A 124 -10.95 3.83 -14.48
C ILE A 124 -12.42 3.69 -14.11
N ALA A 125 -12.74 3.39 -12.85
CA ALA A 125 -14.12 3.27 -12.39
C ALA A 125 -14.89 4.60 -12.55
N ARG A 126 -14.19 5.73 -12.47
CA ARG A 126 -14.73 7.09 -12.69
C ARG A 126 -14.75 7.51 -14.15
N GLY A 127 -14.27 6.68 -15.07
CA GLY A 127 -14.29 6.95 -16.50
C GLY A 127 -13.04 7.65 -17.04
N GLU A 128 -11.99 7.77 -16.24
CA GLU A 128 -10.73 8.35 -16.69
C GLU A 128 -9.98 7.41 -17.64
N ASP A 129 -9.15 8.01 -18.53
CA ASP A 129 -8.37 7.23 -19.49
C ASP A 129 -7.29 6.41 -18.79
N ARG A 130 -7.32 5.12 -19.05
CA ARG A 130 -6.38 4.17 -18.44
C ARG A 130 -4.92 4.44 -18.79
N ARG A 131 -4.64 4.81 -20.06
CA ARG A 131 -3.25 5.03 -20.51
C ARG A 131 -2.69 6.27 -19.85
N TRP A 132 -3.51 7.31 -19.74
CA TRP A 132 -3.12 8.53 -19.05
C TRP A 132 -2.71 8.25 -17.59
N ILE A 133 -3.55 7.57 -16.81
CA ILE A 133 -3.25 7.33 -15.40
C ILE A 133 -2.09 6.33 -15.20
N GLU A 134 -1.93 5.33 -16.06
CA GLU A 134 -0.77 4.42 -16.04
C GLU A 134 0.53 5.20 -16.35
N GLN A 135 0.50 6.18 -17.25
CA GLN A 135 1.66 7.06 -17.54
C GLN A 135 1.98 7.97 -16.35
N VAL A 136 0.96 8.63 -15.79
CA VAL A 136 1.10 9.52 -14.61
C VAL A 136 1.72 8.79 -13.41
N LEU A 137 1.38 7.52 -13.20
CA LEU A 137 1.89 6.69 -12.10
C LEU A 137 3.13 5.86 -12.44
N GLY A 138 3.70 6.08 -13.63
CA GLY A 138 4.85 5.31 -14.12
C GLY A 138 6.12 5.44 -13.29
N PHE A 139 6.22 6.45 -12.44
CA PHE A 139 7.30 6.63 -11.46
C PHE A 139 7.19 5.69 -10.25
N GLY A 140 6.18 4.84 -10.17
CA GLY A 140 6.05 3.85 -9.12
C GLY A 140 7.04 2.69 -9.27
N LEU A 141 7.50 2.15 -8.14
CA LEU A 141 8.32 0.94 -8.13
C LEU A 141 7.48 -0.31 -8.38
N VAL A 142 8.02 -1.27 -9.11
CA VAL A 142 7.39 -2.59 -9.31
C VAL A 142 7.52 -3.40 -8.01
N PRO A 143 6.42 -3.80 -7.34
CA PRO A 143 6.48 -4.53 -6.09
C PRO A 143 7.09 -5.94 -6.28
N HIS A 144 7.75 -6.45 -5.24
CA HIS A 144 8.16 -7.85 -5.20
C HIS A 144 6.98 -8.81 -5.18
N ALA A 145 5.90 -8.41 -4.50
CA ALA A 145 4.64 -9.14 -4.51
C ALA A 145 3.46 -8.19 -4.33
N THR A 146 2.38 -8.47 -5.05
CA THR A 146 1.08 -7.81 -4.87
C THR A 146 0.06 -8.90 -4.54
N TYR A 147 -0.50 -8.81 -3.34
CA TYR A 147 -1.57 -9.69 -2.87
C TYR A 147 -2.91 -8.99 -3.03
N TYR A 148 -3.74 -9.53 -3.89
CA TYR A 148 -5.06 -9.00 -4.17
C TYR A 148 -6.11 -9.74 -3.35
N LEU A 149 -6.64 -9.09 -2.32
CA LEU A 149 -7.76 -9.58 -1.54
C LEU A 149 -9.04 -9.38 -2.36
N ARG A 150 -9.53 -10.45 -2.99
CA ARG A 150 -10.72 -10.43 -3.82
C ARG A 150 -11.92 -10.94 -3.04
N ALA A 151 -13.01 -10.17 -3.06
CA ALA A 151 -14.32 -10.59 -2.53
C ALA A 151 -15.42 -10.22 -3.52
N GLU A 152 -16.55 -10.89 -3.42
CA GLU A 152 -17.75 -10.51 -4.18
C GLU A 152 -18.39 -9.26 -3.56
N VAL A 153 -19.05 -8.44 -4.39
CA VAL A 153 -19.64 -7.18 -3.92
C VAL A 153 -20.66 -7.40 -2.79
N LYS A 154 -21.42 -8.51 -2.83
CA LYS A 154 -22.37 -8.87 -1.76
C LYS A 154 -21.70 -9.01 -0.40
N ASP A 155 -20.47 -9.55 -0.37
CA ASP A 155 -19.72 -9.72 0.88
C ASP A 155 -19.22 -8.37 1.40
N LEU A 156 -18.85 -7.44 0.51
CA LEU A 156 -18.46 -6.08 0.86
C LEU A 156 -19.65 -5.32 1.46
N VAL A 157 -20.83 -5.42 0.84
CA VAL A 157 -22.08 -4.83 1.36
C VAL A 157 -22.34 -5.33 2.78
N SER A 158 -22.30 -6.63 2.99
CA SER A 158 -22.53 -7.22 4.31
C SER A 158 -21.54 -6.68 5.36
N ARG A 159 -20.27 -6.55 5.01
CA ARG A 159 -19.23 -6.01 5.90
C ARG A 159 -19.41 -4.52 6.21
N VAL A 160 -19.85 -3.73 5.23
CA VAL A 160 -20.15 -2.31 5.47
C VAL A 160 -21.32 -2.17 6.41
N VAL A 161 -22.43 -2.88 6.16
CA VAL A 161 -23.65 -2.78 6.96
C VAL A 161 -23.42 -3.28 8.39
N LEU A 162 -22.78 -4.45 8.55
CA LEU A 162 -22.55 -5.05 9.88
C LEU A 162 -21.41 -4.37 10.66
N GLY A 163 -20.41 -3.81 9.96
CA GLY A 163 -19.22 -3.24 10.60
C GLY A 163 -19.31 -1.73 10.85
N ARG A 164 -19.81 -0.96 9.88
CA ARG A 164 -19.85 0.51 9.94
C ARG A 164 -21.27 1.08 10.01
N GLY A 165 -22.27 0.30 9.69
CA GLY A 165 -23.68 0.70 9.69
C GLY A 165 -24.09 1.64 8.54
N ALA A 166 -23.14 2.23 7.80
CA ALA A 166 -23.41 3.18 6.73
C ALA A 166 -22.36 3.09 5.60
N PHE A 167 -22.78 3.41 4.39
CA PHE A 167 -21.88 3.54 3.23
C PHE A 167 -21.19 4.91 3.24
N ASP A 168 -19.92 4.92 2.84
CA ASP A 168 -19.15 6.16 2.64
C ASP A 168 -19.45 6.76 1.24
N TYR A 169 -19.53 8.08 1.16
CA TYR A 169 -19.81 8.83 -0.07
C TYR A 169 -18.83 8.47 -1.22
N TRP A 170 -17.54 8.50 -0.93
CA TRP A 170 -16.49 8.28 -1.92
C TRP A 170 -16.28 6.81 -2.28
N GLU A 171 -16.48 5.90 -1.30
CA GLU A 171 -16.46 4.46 -1.53
C GLU A 171 -17.68 3.97 -2.30
N SER A 172 -18.74 4.79 -2.31
CA SER A 172 -19.95 4.57 -3.10
C SER A 172 -19.89 5.23 -4.48
N GLY A 173 -18.84 6.02 -4.78
CA GLY A 173 -18.75 6.75 -6.04
C GLY A 173 -19.89 7.76 -6.24
N MET A 174 -20.35 8.39 -5.16
CA MET A 174 -21.44 9.38 -5.22
C MET A 174 -21.03 10.70 -5.88
N ASP A 175 -19.74 10.90 -6.10
CA ASP A 175 -19.16 11.99 -6.91
C ASP A 175 -19.45 11.84 -8.42
N ILE A 176 -19.99 10.72 -8.84
CA ILE A 176 -20.38 10.40 -10.21
C ILE A 176 -21.77 9.73 -10.23
N PRO A 177 -22.58 9.95 -11.29
CA PRO A 177 -23.97 9.48 -11.32
C PRO A 177 -24.05 7.98 -11.62
N PHE A 178 -23.70 7.11 -10.64
CA PHE A 178 -23.76 5.67 -10.81
C PHE A 178 -25.09 5.03 -10.44
N GLY A 179 -25.83 5.59 -9.51
CA GLY A 179 -27.04 4.98 -9.01
C GLY A 179 -28.06 5.99 -8.48
N SER A 180 -29.27 5.53 -8.21
CA SER A 180 -30.36 6.34 -7.65
C SER A 180 -30.19 6.63 -6.16
N ASN A 181 -29.42 5.83 -5.45
CA ASN A 181 -29.13 5.94 -4.02
C ASN A 181 -27.72 5.42 -3.72
N MET A 182 -27.26 5.65 -2.47
CA MET A 182 -25.90 5.31 -2.05
C MET A 182 -25.60 3.80 -2.11
N PHE A 183 -26.58 2.95 -1.81
CA PHE A 183 -26.40 1.50 -1.88
C PHE A 183 -26.21 1.03 -3.33
N ASP A 184 -27.10 1.43 -4.25
CA ASP A 184 -27.01 1.09 -5.67
C ASP A 184 -25.70 1.62 -6.29
N SER A 185 -25.34 2.86 -5.94
CA SER A 185 -24.07 3.45 -6.37
C SER A 185 -22.86 2.67 -5.84
N PHE A 186 -22.84 2.30 -4.56
CA PHE A 186 -21.77 1.47 -3.97
C PHE A 186 -21.61 0.15 -4.74
N VAL A 187 -22.71 -0.57 -4.97
CA VAL A 187 -22.67 -1.85 -5.68
C VAL A 187 -22.08 -1.68 -7.09
N ARG A 188 -22.52 -0.68 -7.83
CA ARG A 188 -22.05 -0.42 -9.20
C ARG A 188 -20.59 0.05 -9.21
N TYR A 189 -20.22 0.95 -8.32
CA TYR A 189 -18.87 1.47 -8.22
C TYR A 189 -17.86 0.38 -7.82
N GLN A 190 -18.13 -0.36 -6.74
CA GLN A 190 -17.24 -1.44 -6.30
C GLN A 190 -17.14 -2.56 -7.35
N THR A 191 -18.21 -2.85 -8.09
CA THR A 191 -18.16 -3.78 -9.22
C THR A 191 -17.18 -3.32 -10.29
N ARG A 192 -17.13 -2.02 -10.63
CA ARG A 192 -16.16 -1.48 -11.59
C ARG A 192 -14.74 -1.52 -11.05
N VAL A 193 -14.53 -1.17 -9.79
CA VAL A 193 -13.22 -1.25 -9.13
C VAL A 193 -12.70 -2.68 -9.14
N ILE A 194 -13.53 -3.67 -8.76
CA ILE A 194 -13.15 -5.09 -8.77
C ILE A 194 -12.78 -5.54 -10.19
N ARG A 195 -13.58 -5.19 -11.20
CA ARG A 195 -13.27 -5.54 -12.61
C ARG A 195 -11.93 -4.94 -13.06
N ALA A 196 -11.63 -3.70 -12.69
CA ALA A 196 -10.36 -3.07 -13.02
C ALA A 196 -9.20 -3.79 -12.31
N LEU A 197 -9.35 -4.15 -11.03
CA LEU A 197 -8.36 -4.92 -10.28
C LEU A 197 -8.18 -6.32 -10.85
N ASP A 198 -9.25 -7.04 -11.22
CA ASP A 198 -9.20 -8.36 -11.84
C ASP A 198 -8.39 -8.34 -13.16
N VAL A 199 -8.56 -7.29 -13.99
CA VAL A 199 -7.76 -7.11 -15.22
C VAL A 199 -6.29 -6.84 -14.89
N MET A 200 -6.01 -5.99 -13.90
CA MET A 200 -4.64 -5.69 -13.49
C MET A 200 -3.97 -6.88 -12.80
N ALA A 201 -4.71 -7.68 -12.04
CA ALA A 201 -4.20 -8.90 -11.43
C ALA A 201 -3.63 -9.86 -12.47
N LYS A 202 -4.33 -10.04 -13.59
CA LYS A 202 -3.85 -10.85 -14.74
C LYS A 202 -2.65 -10.20 -15.43
N LYS A 203 -2.72 -8.87 -15.69
CA LYS A 203 -1.67 -8.14 -16.41
C LYS A 203 -0.35 -8.11 -15.64
N TYR A 204 -0.40 -7.88 -14.33
CA TYR A 204 0.77 -7.65 -13.47
C TYR A 204 1.13 -8.84 -12.58
N GLY A 205 0.41 -9.97 -12.70
CA GLY A 205 0.73 -11.20 -11.98
C GLY A 205 0.48 -11.13 -10.47
N PHE A 206 -0.64 -10.54 -10.04
CA PHE A 206 -0.99 -10.52 -8.61
C PHE A 206 -1.28 -11.91 -8.08
N VAL A 207 -0.97 -12.14 -6.83
CA VAL A 207 -1.45 -13.30 -6.09
C VAL A 207 -2.84 -13.00 -5.56
N THR A 208 -3.85 -13.60 -6.17
CA THR A 208 -5.24 -13.40 -5.76
C THR A 208 -5.56 -14.30 -4.57
N ILE A 209 -6.02 -13.67 -3.48
CA ILE A 209 -6.45 -14.34 -2.25
C ILE A 209 -7.97 -14.17 -2.12
N ASP A 210 -8.67 -15.30 -1.97
CA ASP A 210 -10.10 -15.26 -1.68
C ASP A 210 -10.35 -14.65 -0.29
N ALA A 211 -10.90 -13.45 -0.29
CA ALA A 211 -11.20 -12.69 0.91
C ALA A 211 -12.65 -12.89 1.41
N GLY A 212 -13.42 -13.80 0.83
CA GLY A 212 -14.72 -14.25 1.35
C GLY A 212 -14.61 -15.09 2.63
N ARG A 213 -13.39 -15.54 2.97
CA ARG A 213 -13.10 -16.44 4.09
C ARG A 213 -12.83 -15.69 5.41
N ALA A 214 -12.70 -16.45 6.50
CA ALA A 214 -12.37 -15.89 7.81
C ALA A 214 -11.00 -15.18 7.82
N PRO A 215 -10.84 -14.06 8.56
CA PRO A 215 -9.62 -13.26 8.56
C PRO A 215 -8.34 -14.04 8.89
N ASP A 216 -8.40 -15.05 9.76
CA ASP A 216 -7.24 -15.87 10.13
C ASP A 216 -6.85 -16.87 9.04
N VAL A 217 -7.80 -17.30 8.22
CA VAL A 217 -7.51 -18.16 7.05
C VAL A 217 -6.78 -17.33 5.99
N ILE A 218 -7.28 -16.12 5.70
CA ILE A 218 -6.64 -15.18 4.77
C ILE A 218 -5.22 -14.85 5.23
N PHE A 219 -5.04 -14.60 6.54
CA PHE A 219 -3.74 -14.30 7.12
C PHE A 219 -2.75 -15.46 6.95
N ARG A 220 -3.16 -16.71 7.20
CA ARG A 220 -2.30 -17.89 6.98
C ARG A 220 -1.87 -18.05 5.53
N ASP A 221 -2.77 -17.81 4.58
CA ASP A 221 -2.42 -17.86 3.16
C ASP A 221 -1.38 -16.79 2.81
N LEU A 222 -1.60 -15.55 3.27
CA LEU A 222 -0.63 -14.46 3.08
C LEU A 222 0.73 -14.78 3.69
N GLN A 223 0.75 -15.32 4.92
CA GLN A 223 1.99 -15.78 5.56
C GLN A 223 2.71 -16.85 4.74
N GLY A 224 1.97 -17.85 4.25
CA GLY A 224 2.52 -18.92 3.41
C GLY A 224 3.20 -18.39 2.16
N HIS A 225 2.57 -17.43 1.49
CA HIS A 225 3.16 -16.77 0.31
C HIS A 225 4.36 -15.90 0.64
N ILE A 226 4.29 -15.09 1.71
CA ILE A 226 5.35 -14.16 2.11
C ILE A 226 6.59 -14.91 2.60
N ARG A 227 6.44 -16.05 3.30
CA ARG A 227 7.58 -16.90 3.69
C ARG A 227 8.39 -17.42 2.49
N GLY A 228 7.76 -17.56 1.33
CA GLY A 228 8.44 -17.90 0.08
C GLY A 228 9.25 -16.76 -0.54
N LEU A 229 9.16 -15.53 0.01
CA LEU A 229 10.00 -14.41 -0.37
C LEU A 229 11.30 -14.48 0.46
N GLU A 230 12.45 -14.27 -0.18
CA GLU A 230 13.71 -14.15 0.56
C GLU A 230 13.74 -12.83 1.32
N LEU A 231 13.35 -12.86 2.60
CA LEU A 231 13.32 -11.71 3.49
C LEU A 231 14.64 -11.60 4.26
N ARG A 232 15.23 -10.40 4.31
CA ARG A 232 16.38 -10.13 5.18
C ARG A 232 15.89 -9.91 6.62
N LYS A 233 16.50 -10.64 7.58
CA LYS A 233 16.35 -10.32 8.99
C LYS A 233 17.24 -9.14 9.35
N VAL A 234 16.78 -8.30 10.28
CA VAL A 234 17.62 -7.26 10.88
C VAL A 234 18.79 -7.99 11.55
N ARG A 235 20.01 -7.76 11.08
CA ARG A 235 21.21 -8.22 11.81
C ARG A 235 21.18 -7.47 13.14
N GLU A 236 21.38 -8.19 14.26
CA GLU A 236 21.61 -7.53 15.55
C GLU A 236 22.66 -6.44 15.35
N PHE A 237 22.34 -5.22 15.77
CA PHE A 237 23.33 -4.17 15.80
C PHE A 237 24.53 -4.69 16.58
N PRO A 238 25.78 -4.59 16.08
CA PRO A 238 26.93 -4.98 16.86
C PRO A 238 26.85 -4.23 18.18
N ARG A 239 26.80 -4.95 19.30
CA ARG A 239 26.85 -4.33 20.64
C ARG A 239 28.09 -3.47 20.63
N ILE A 240 27.92 -2.16 20.83
CA ILE A 240 29.04 -1.26 21.07
C ILE A 240 29.63 -1.76 22.38
N ASN A 241 30.67 -2.59 22.28
CA ASN A 241 31.45 -3.02 23.44
C ASN A 241 31.88 -1.76 24.16
N GLY A 242 31.44 -1.62 25.40
CA GLY A 242 31.61 -0.46 26.23
C GLY A 242 33.03 0.10 26.15
N ALA A 243 33.12 1.38 26.10
CA ALA A 243 34.35 2.14 26.13
C ALA A 243 35.32 1.58 27.17
N ASN A 244 36.37 0.90 26.69
CA ASN A 244 37.53 0.59 27.51
C ASN A 244 38.08 1.91 28.07
N GLY A 245 38.19 1.93 29.40
CA GLY A 245 38.54 3.07 30.23
C GLY A 245 39.62 3.99 29.66
N ALA A 246 39.24 5.21 29.38
CA ALA A 246 40.19 6.28 29.22
C ALA A 246 40.92 6.50 30.58
N LYS A 247 42.17 6.05 30.68
CA LYS A 247 43.08 6.38 31.78
C LYS A 247 43.19 7.90 31.83
N ARG A 248 42.69 8.52 32.92
CA ARG A 248 42.95 9.90 33.24
C ARG A 248 44.47 10.17 33.33
N PRO A 249 45.01 11.16 32.65
CA PRO A 249 46.41 11.57 32.87
C PRO A 249 46.56 12.11 34.26
N LYS A 250 47.56 11.61 35.01
CA LYS A 250 47.96 12.13 36.32
C LYS A 250 48.46 13.57 36.15
N GLY A 251 47.82 14.51 36.82
CA GLY A 251 48.29 15.87 36.91
C GLY A 251 49.66 15.93 37.56
N LYS A 252 50.62 16.61 36.93
CA LYS A 252 51.84 17.07 37.56
C LYS A 252 51.56 18.39 38.25
N THR A 253 51.69 18.37 39.55
CA THR A 253 51.85 19.56 40.44
C THR A 253 53.14 20.31 40.08
N ARG A 254 52.97 21.58 39.78
CA ARG A 254 53.88 22.66 40.18
C ARG A 254 53.08 23.96 40.17
#